data_80895c734751a5f6ea85da692afdfc50
#
_entry.id   80895c734751a5f6ea85da692afdfc50
#
_cell.length_a   1.000
_cell.length_b   1.000
_cell.length_c   1.000
_cell.angle_alpha   90.00
_cell.angle_beta   90.00
_cell.angle_gamma   90.00
#
_symmetry.space_group_name_H-M   'P 1'
#
loop_
_entity.id
_entity.type
_entity.pdbx_description
1 polymer ?
#
loop_
_entity_poly.entity_id
_entity_poly.type
_entity_poly.pdbx_seq_one_letter_code
_entity_poly.pdbx_strand_id
1 'polypeptide(L)'
;MTSSGQWTAAESRAWYDAQPWILGFNGYPSNCVNRVAMWQSYRHAEVFAQIGREFDLARVTGFNAVRALVQFEVWRDERTAFLAHLDEYLDLAAARGIRVMLCLGNDCCAPRSRYRFALGEQPVEWGYHSGTKWSPHSGDFREPGWQPLDDPATAPLYEEMCDEIASRLAHDPRLLVWDVWNEIGNGNRGGLSLPAMRRFFAILRARNVDQPLTADCWRTWGGRAELSPEEKEAVDLSDIVTFHCYSPFPEFVRTVESLRALTDRPLVCNEWLNRIEGNTVETVLPFLRAMRIGSFHWGLIQGFSQTYEPHGAYFEAAKRGDRKDLRLWMHDLYRFNGFPYDPRETDLIRSLAP
;
A
#
# COMPACT_ATOMS: atom_id res chain seq x y z
N MET A 1 8.05 1.90 -26.36
CA MET A 1 6.77 1.71 -27.09
C MET A 1 5.67 1.73 -26.05
N THR A 2 4.71 2.67 -26.15
CA THR A 2 3.55 2.67 -25.27
C THR A 2 2.77 1.38 -25.49
N SER A 3 2.42 0.68 -24.40
CA SER A 3 1.51 -0.47 -24.48
C SER A 3 0.13 0.03 -25.01
N SER A 4 -0.56 -0.77 -25.79
CA SER A 4 -1.91 -0.42 -26.25
C SER A 4 -2.79 -0.10 -25.03
N GLY A 5 -3.40 1.10 -24.99
CA GLY A 5 -4.26 1.56 -23.92
C GLY A 5 -3.56 2.24 -22.73
N GLN A 6 -2.26 2.46 -22.76
CA GLN A 6 -1.58 3.27 -21.76
C GLN A 6 -1.87 4.77 -21.98
N TRP A 7 -2.19 5.49 -20.92
CA TRP A 7 -2.41 6.93 -21.00
C TRP A 7 -1.11 7.67 -21.34
N THR A 8 -1.24 8.71 -22.12
CA THR A 8 -0.14 9.68 -22.31
C THR A 8 0.12 10.45 -20.99
N ALA A 9 1.28 11.06 -20.88
CA ALA A 9 1.57 11.92 -19.73
C ALA A 9 0.58 13.12 -19.64
N ALA A 10 0.06 13.59 -20.76
CA ALA A 10 -0.94 14.66 -20.80
C ALA A 10 -2.30 14.19 -20.26
N GLU A 11 -2.77 13.01 -20.66
CA GLU A 11 -4.00 12.40 -20.12
C GLU A 11 -3.88 12.14 -18.62
N SER A 12 -2.75 11.59 -18.18
CA SER A 12 -2.46 11.36 -16.77
C SER A 12 -2.49 12.65 -15.95
N ARG A 13 -1.88 13.73 -16.46
CA ARG A 13 -1.94 15.06 -15.81
C ARG A 13 -3.35 15.62 -15.78
N ALA A 14 -4.08 15.56 -16.90
CA ALA A 14 -5.46 16.05 -16.96
C ALA A 14 -6.36 15.33 -15.94
N TRP A 15 -6.23 14.00 -15.83
CA TRP A 15 -6.96 13.22 -14.83
C TRP A 15 -6.55 13.64 -13.40
N TYR A 16 -5.25 13.75 -13.13
CA TYR A 16 -4.74 14.08 -11.80
C TYR A 16 -5.15 15.50 -11.36
N ASP A 17 -5.10 16.47 -12.28
CA ASP A 17 -5.47 17.85 -12.01
C ASP A 17 -6.96 18.04 -11.76
N ALA A 18 -7.79 17.16 -12.31
CA ALA A 18 -9.22 17.13 -12.04
C ALA A 18 -9.58 16.54 -10.66
N GLN A 19 -8.63 15.86 -9.98
CA GLN A 19 -8.88 15.35 -8.64
C GLN A 19 -8.67 16.46 -7.58
N PRO A 20 -9.41 16.44 -6.46
CA PRO A 20 -8.94 17.10 -5.25
C PRO A 20 -7.56 16.53 -4.89
N TRP A 21 -6.76 17.27 -4.11
CA TRP A 21 -5.50 16.69 -3.66
C TRP A 21 -5.73 15.35 -2.97
N ILE A 22 -5.05 14.31 -3.45
CA ILE A 22 -5.21 12.96 -2.93
C ILE A 22 -4.50 12.89 -1.58
N LEU A 23 -5.28 12.72 -0.52
CA LEU A 23 -4.81 12.58 0.84
C LEU A 23 -5.36 11.27 1.41
N GLY A 24 -4.51 10.27 1.49
CA GLY A 24 -4.88 8.91 1.84
C GLY A 24 -4.01 8.29 2.92
N PHE A 25 -4.34 7.06 3.24
CA PHE A 25 -3.60 6.21 4.15
C PHE A 25 -3.59 4.76 3.68
N ASN A 26 -2.58 4.00 4.11
CA ASN A 26 -2.58 2.55 4.06
C ASN A 26 -3.05 2.03 5.42
N GLY A 27 -4.09 1.26 5.45
CA GLY A 27 -4.64 0.82 6.72
C GLY A 27 -5.10 -0.64 6.69
N TYR A 28 -4.69 -1.35 7.73
CA TYR A 28 -5.38 -2.57 8.14
C TYR A 28 -6.36 -2.20 9.24
N PRO A 29 -7.57 -2.79 9.26
CA PRO A 29 -8.48 -2.60 10.39
C PRO A 29 -7.76 -2.98 11.69
N SER A 30 -7.93 -2.18 12.74
CA SER A 30 -7.18 -2.36 14.00
C SER A 30 -7.39 -3.72 14.66
N ASN A 31 -8.51 -4.39 14.36
CA ASN A 31 -8.82 -5.75 14.80
C ASN A 31 -8.34 -6.85 13.84
N CYS A 32 -7.53 -6.50 12.82
CA CYS A 32 -6.94 -7.45 11.88
C CYS A 32 -5.42 -7.42 11.98
N VAL A 33 -4.81 -8.61 12.01
CA VAL A 33 -3.35 -8.74 12.00
C VAL A 33 -2.79 -8.76 10.58
N ASN A 34 -3.58 -9.22 9.61
CA ASN A 34 -3.16 -9.38 8.22
C ASN A 34 -4.36 -9.29 7.25
N ARG A 35 -4.09 -9.39 5.97
CA ARG A 35 -5.10 -9.34 4.90
C ARG A 35 -6.06 -10.54 4.92
N VAL A 36 -5.62 -11.71 5.41
CA VAL A 36 -6.50 -12.87 5.57
C VAL A 36 -7.61 -12.53 6.57
N ALA A 37 -7.23 -12.00 7.75
CA ALA A 37 -8.20 -11.56 8.77
C ALA A 37 -9.18 -10.52 8.21
N MET A 38 -8.70 -9.62 7.34
CA MET A 38 -9.51 -8.54 6.77
C MET A 38 -10.55 -9.05 5.76
N TRP A 39 -10.18 -10.01 4.89
CA TRP A 39 -11.00 -10.35 3.72
C TRP A 39 -11.81 -11.64 3.86
N GLN A 40 -11.47 -12.53 4.81
CA GLN A 40 -12.17 -13.81 5.01
C GLN A 40 -13.56 -13.63 5.64
N SER A 41 -14.40 -14.67 5.56
CA SER A 41 -15.72 -14.70 6.15
C SER A 41 -15.70 -14.81 7.68
N TYR A 42 -14.61 -15.34 8.25
CA TYR A 42 -14.46 -15.46 9.69
C TYR A 42 -14.45 -14.09 10.37
N ARG A 43 -15.41 -13.85 11.28
CA ARG A 43 -15.62 -12.58 11.99
C ARG A 43 -15.88 -11.37 11.07
N HIS A 44 -16.35 -11.59 9.85
CA HIS A 44 -16.59 -10.54 8.86
C HIS A 44 -17.36 -9.34 9.43
N ALA A 45 -18.52 -9.58 10.09
CA ALA A 45 -19.36 -8.50 10.63
C ALA A 45 -18.61 -7.61 11.64
N GLU A 46 -17.74 -8.20 12.48
CA GLU A 46 -16.93 -7.43 13.45
C GLU A 46 -15.83 -6.61 12.75
N VAL A 47 -15.20 -7.21 11.75
CA VAL A 47 -14.14 -6.56 10.98
C VAL A 47 -14.70 -5.38 10.20
N PHE A 48 -15.81 -5.57 9.49
CA PHE A 48 -16.41 -4.50 8.68
C PHE A 48 -17.07 -3.40 9.51
N ALA A 49 -17.63 -3.74 10.67
CA ALA A 49 -18.05 -2.72 11.64
C ALA A 49 -16.86 -1.87 12.13
N GLN A 50 -15.67 -2.48 12.30
CA GLN A 50 -14.47 -1.74 12.67
C GLN A 50 -13.96 -0.86 11.53
N ILE A 51 -13.91 -1.38 10.29
CA ILE A 51 -13.58 -0.60 9.09
C ILE A 51 -14.48 0.64 9.00
N GLY A 52 -15.79 0.49 9.22
CA GLY A 52 -16.72 1.61 9.18
C GLY A 52 -16.37 2.70 10.20
N ARG A 53 -16.03 2.34 11.44
CA ARG A 53 -15.60 3.30 12.49
C ARG A 53 -14.28 3.99 12.13
N GLU A 54 -13.34 3.24 11.58
CA GLU A 54 -12.03 3.77 11.18
C GLU A 54 -12.13 4.71 9.98
N PHE A 55 -13.01 4.42 9.04
CA PHE A 55 -13.31 5.34 7.94
C PHE A 55 -14.05 6.60 8.41
N ASP A 56 -14.89 6.51 9.46
CA ASP A 56 -15.47 7.71 10.09
C ASP A 56 -14.37 8.59 10.71
N LEU A 57 -13.40 7.98 11.39
CA LEU A 57 -12.24 8.69 11.93
C LEU A 57 -11.36 9.28 10.81
N ALA A 58 -11.10 8.52 9.75
CA ALA A 58 -10.35 8.99 8.59
C ALA A 58 -11.03 10.20 7.94
N ARG A 59 -12.34 10.15 7.74
CA ARG A 59 -13.13 11.25 7.19
C ARG A 59 -13.02 12.53 8.03
N VAL A 60 -13.18 12.44 9.35
CA VAL A 60 -13.09 13.63 10.23
C VAL A 60 -11.66 14.14 10.37
N THR A 61 -10.65 13.34 9.99
CA THR A 61 -9.25 13.74 9.91
C THR A 61 -8.94 14.44 8.57
N GLY A 62 -9.81 14.29 7.56
CA GLY A 62 -9.69 14.94 6.27
C GLY A 62 -9.18 14.04 5.14
N PHE A 63 -9.07 12.73 5.36
CA PHE A 63 -8.69 11.77 4.31
C PHE A 63 -9.81 11.58 3.29
N ASN A 64 -9.43 11.54 2.02
CA ASN A 64 -10.32 11.29 0.87
C ASN A 64 -9.95 10.05 0.08
N ALA A 65 -8.91 9.32 0.49
CA ALA A 65 -8.48 8.10 -0.16
C ALA A 65 -7.96 7.06 0.85
N VAL A 66 -8.05 5.78 0.47
CA VAL A 66 -7.45 4.66 1.19
C VAL A 66 -6.82 3.69 0.20
N ARG A 67 -5.65 3.14 0.54
CA ARG A 67 -5.04 2.05 -0.23
C ARG A 67 -5.31 0.73 0.47
N ALA A 68 -5.83 -0.24 -0.29
CA ALA A 68 -6.18 -1.58 0.19
C ALA A 68 -5.55 -2.64 -0.71
N LEU A 69 -4.95 -3.67 -0.11
CA LEU A 69 -4.36 -4.80 -0.81
C LEU A 69 -5.32 -6.00 -0.76
N VAL A 70 -5.57 -6.64 -1.90
CA VAL A 70 -6.33 -7.88 -1.96
C VAL A 70 -5.54 -9.07 -1.39
N GLN A 71 -6.22 -10.18 -1.11
CA GLN A 71 -5.60 -11.43 -0.66
C GLN A 71 -6.05 -12.58 -1.56
N PHE A 72 -5.12 -13.04 -2.38
CA PHE A 72 -5.38 -14.08 -3.38
C PHE A 72 -5.99 -15.34 -2.80
N GLU A 73 -5.42 -15.87 -1.71
CA GLU A 73 -5.87 -17.13 -1.14
C GLU A 73 -7.28 -17.05 -0.56
N VAL A 74 -7.69 -15.90 -0.05
CA VAL A 74 -9.07 -15.69 0.39
C VAL A 74 -10.01 -15.64 -0.82
N TRP A 75 -9.61 -14.94 -1.90
CA TRP A 75 -10.36 -14.98 -3.14
C TRP A 75 -10.47 -16.42 -3.68
N ARG A 76 -9.39 -17.20 -3.68
CA ARG A 76 -9.40 -18.58 -4.18
C ARG A 76 -10.34 -19.48 -3.38
N ASP A 77 -10.32 -19.41 -2.05
CA ASP A 77 -10.98 -20.36 -1.16
C ASP A 77 -12.38 -19.88 -0.72
N GLU A 78 -12.65 -18.57 -0.71
CA GLU A 78 -13.93 -17.95 -0.36
C GLU A 78 -14.42 -16.97 -1.43
N ARG A 79 -14.24 -17.27 -2.71
CA ARG A 79 -14.41 -16.38 -3.87
C ARG A 79 -15.66 -15.52 -3.83
N THR A 80 -16.82 -16.14 -3.63
CA THR A 80 -18.12 -15.41 -3.60
C THR A 80 -18.18 -14.42 -2.43
N ALA A 81 -17.72 -14.85 -1.26
CA ALA A 81 -17.71 -14.01 -0.08
C ALA A 81 -16.69 -12.88 -0.23
N PHE A 82 -15.48 -13.17 -0.71
CA PHE A 82 -14.45 -12.18 -0.96
C PHE A 82 -14.93 -11.05 -1.89
N LEU A 83 -15.61 -11.38 -2.98
CA LEU A 83 -16.14 -10.38 -3.91
C LEU A 83 -17.25 -9.53 -3.29
N ALA A 84 -18.09 -10.14 -2.44
CA ALA A 84 -19.11 -9.39 -1.69
C ALA A 84 -18.45 -8.47 -0.63
N HIS A 85 -17.43 -8.95 0.06
CA HIS A 85 -16.67 -8.16 1.03
C HIS A 85 -15.92 -6.99 0.37
N LEU A 86 -15.36 -7.21 -0.81
CA LEU A 86 -14.72 -6.13 -1.59
C LEU A 86 -15.74 -5.05 -1.96
N ASP A 87 -16.93 -5.43 -2.39
CA ASP A 87 -18.01 -4.50 -2.73
C ASP A 87 -18.46 -3.70 -1.48
N GLU A 88 -18.67 -4.38 -0.35
CA GLU A 88 -19.02 -3.74 0.92
C GLU A 88 -17.91 -2.77 1.41
N TYR A 89 -16.65 -3.14 1.24
CA TYR A 89 -15.52 -2.25 1.56
C TYR A 89 -15.55 -0.96 0.75
N LEU A 90 -15.80 -1.07 -0.55
CA LEU A 90 -15.93 0.07 -1.45
C LEU A 90 -17.14 0.96 -1.05
N ASP A 91 -18.25 0.35 -0.67
CA ASP A 91 -19.45 1.07 -0.21
C ASP A 91 -19.19 1.81 1.11
N LEU A 92 -18.52 1.17 2.07
CA LEU A 92 -18.15 1.79 3.34
C LEU A 92 -17.23 3.00 3.15
N ALA A 93 -16.27 2.91 2.23
CA ALA A 93 -15.39 4.01 1.87
C ALA A 93 -16.16 5.14 1.17
N ALA A 94 -16.92 4.81 0.14
CA ALA A 94 -17.67 5.77 -0.68
C ALA A 94 -18.71 6.54 0.13
N ALA A 95 -19.41 5.88 1.06
CA ALA A 95 -20.36 6.51 1.97
C ALA A 95 -19.73 7.62 2.85
N ARG A 96 -18.39 7.65 2.94
CA ARG A 96 -17.59 8.63 3.69
C ARG A 96 -16.78 9.58 2.80
N GLY A 97 -17.01 9.54 1.48
CA GLY A 97 -16.27 10.34 0.51
C GLY A 97 -14.82 9.89 0.33
N ILE A 98 -14.51 8.64 0.69
CA ILE A 98 -13.19 8.03 0.53
C ILE A 98 -13.20 7.15 -0.71
N ARG A 99 -12.23 7.33 -1.60
CA ARG A 99 -12.02 6.48 -2.78
C ARG A 99 -10.87 5.51 -2.56
N VAL A 100 -10.92 4.37 -3.23
CA VAL A 100 -9.98 3.27 -2.97
C VAL A 100 -8.91 3.20 -4.07
N MET A 101 -7.64 3.15 -3.66
CA MET A 101 -6.54 2.64 -4.47
C MET A 101 -6.45 1.14 -4.17
N LEU A 102 -6.76 0.30 -5.15
CA LEU A 102 -6.81 -1.16 -4.96
C LEU A 102 -5.54 -1.81 -5.49
N CYS A 103 -4.79 -2.44 -4.58
CA CYS A 103 -3.55 -3.13 -4.90
C CYS A 103 -3.80 -4.63 -5.13
N LEU A 104 -3.38 -5.13 -6.30
CA LEU A 104 -3.67 -6.49 -6.77
C LEU A 104 -2.55 -7.49 -6.50
N GLY A 105 -1.29 -7.11 -6.70
CA GLY A 105 -0.11 -7.95 -6.48
C GLY A 105 0.82 -7.38 -5.42
N ASN A 106 1.70 -8.22 -4.86
CA ASN A 106 2.58 -7.76 -3.78
C ASN A 106 3.82 -8.65 -3.64
N ASP A 107 5.01 -8.06 -3.72
CA ASP A 107 6.27 -8.79 -3.52
C ASP A 107 6.83 -8.68 -2.09
N CYS A 108 6.22 -7.86 -1.22
CA CYS A 108 6.58 -7.85 0.19
C CYS A 108 6.05 -9.14 0.86
N CYS A 109 6.79 -10.24 0.73
CA CYS A 109 6.38 -11.57 1.18
C CYS A 109 7.54 -12.36 1.80
N ALA A 110 7.18 -13.24 2.73
CA ALA A 110 8.13 -14.12 3.41
C ALA A 110 8.57 -15.29 2.50
N PRO A 111 9.74 -15.92 2.76
CA PRO A 111 10.19 -17.09 2.02
C PRO A 111 9.25 -18.29 2.24
N ARG A 112 9.31 -19.26 1.29
CA ARG A 112 8.45 -20.46 1.31
C ARG A 112 8.52 -21.23 2.63
N SER A 113 9.67 -21.29 3.23
CA SER A 113 9.88 -21.97 4.54
C SER A 113 9.07 -21.32 5.67
N ARG A 114 8.69 -20.05 5.54
CA ARG A 114 7.93 -19.25 6.53
C ARG A 114 6.51 -18.97 6.12
N TYR A 115 6.19 -19.15 4.86
CA TYR A 115 4.83 -18.92 4.36
C TYR A 115 3.83 -19.85 5.07
N ARG A 116 2.75 -19.26 5.56
CA ARG A 116 1.61 -19.98 6.16
C ARG A 116 0.34 -19.28 5.71
N PHE A 117 -0.61 -20.08 5.31
CA PHE A 117 -1.97 -19.62 5.05
C PHE A 117 -2.97 -20.61 5.68
N ALA A 118 -3.94 -20.06 6.37
CA ALA A 118 -5.13 -20.76 6.84
C ALA A 118 -6.26 -19.76 7.03
N LEU A 119 -7.47 -20.15 6.69
CA LEU A 119 -8.67 -19.40 7.07
C LEU A 119 -8.97 -19.59 8.57
N GLY A 120 -9.77 -18.71 9.13
CA GLY A 120 -10.11 -18.72 10.54
C GLY A 120 -9.32 -17.71 11.37
N GLU A 121 -9.11 -18.01 12.65
CA GLU A 121 -8.40 -17.12 13.55
C GLU A 121 -6.94 -16.94 13.12
N GLN A 122 -6.53 -15.68 13.02
CA GLN A 122 -5.16 -15.32 12.66
C GLN A 122 -4.37 -15.00 13.95
N PRO A 123 -3.25 -15.69 14.21
CA PRO A 123 -2.47 -15.46 15.42
C PRO A 123 -1.79 -14.10 15.40
N VAL A 124 -1.77 -13.43 16.54
CA VAL A 124 -1.06 -12.16 16.76
C VAL A 124 0.15 -12.41 17.65
N GLU A 125 1.32 -12.08 17.15
CA GLU A 125 2.55 -12.08 17.95
C GLU A 125 2.86 -10.63 18.37
N TRP A 126 2.69 -10.34 19.66
CA TRP A 126 2.85 -9.00 20.19
C TRP A 126 4.32 -8.56 20.27
N GLY A 127 4.55 -7.25 19.99
CA GLY A 127 5.88 -6.65 19.98
C GLY A 127 6.65 -6.85 18.67
N TYR A 128 5.96 -7.24 17.62
CA TYR A 128 6.54 -7.37 16.28
C TYR A 128 5.75 -6.57 15.26
N HIS A 129 6.44 -5.73 14.52
CA HIS A 129 5.88 -5.03 13.37
C HIS A 129 5.21 -6.05 12.40
N SER A 130 4.08 -5.71 11.85
CA SER A 130 3.21 -6.61 11.06
C SER A 130 2.54 -7.73 11.87
N GLY A 131 2.55 -7.66 13.21
CA GLY A 131 1.88 -8.62 14.08
C GLY A 131 2.45 -10.04 14.03
N THR A 132 3.63 -10.22 13.45
CA THR A 132 4.31 -11.51 13.35
C THR A 132 5.83 -11.38 13.40
N LYS A 133 6.46 -12.31 14.10
CA LYS A 133 7.91 -12.43 14.16
C LYS A 133 8.57 -12.68 12.80
N TRP A 134 7.81 -13.22 11.86
CA TRP A 134 8.31 -13.70 10.57
C TRP A 134 7.84 -12.86 9.40
N SER A 135 7.64 -11.56 9.59
CA SER A 135 7.38 -10.65 8.48
C SER A 135 8.64 -10.43 7.62
N PRO A 136 8.52 -10.00 6.37
CA PRO A 136 9.65 -9.60 5.54
C PRO A 136 10.56 -8.55 6.21
N HIS A 137 10.01 -7.77 7.16
CA HIS A 137 10.72 -6.71 7.89
C HIS A 137 11.41 -7.18 9.18
N SER A 138 11.29 -8.46 9.55
CA SER A 138 11.76 -8.97 10.83
C SER A 138 13.08 -9.75 10.78
N GLY A 139 13.68 -9.95 9.59
CA GLY A 139 14.90 -10.74 9.50
C GLY A 139 15.65 -10.62 8.18
N ASP A 140 16.90 -11.09 8.20
CA ASP A 140 17.73 -11.28 7.03
C ASP A 140 17.35 -12.62 6.38
N PHE A 141 16.39 -12.59 5.47
CA PHE A 141 16.02 -13.75 4.69
C PHE A 141 16.91 -13.85 3.46
N ARG A 142 17.73 -14.89 3.39
CA ARG A 142 18.56 -15.21 2.22
C ARG A 142 17.76 -15.87 1.11
N GLU A 143 16.67 -16.54 1.45
CA GLU A 143 15.76 -17.17 0.50
C GLU A 143 14.86 -16.10 -0.14
N PRO A 144 14.54 -16.21 -1.44
CA PRO A 144 13.51 -15.38 -2.05
C PRO A 144 12.16 -15.52 -1.35
N GLY A 145 11.43 -14.44 -1.26
CA GLY A 145 10.02 -14.45 -0.88
C GLY A 145 9.22 -15.36 -1.81
N TRP A 146 8.20 -15.98 -1.29
CA TRP A 146 7.36 -16.91 -2.03
C TRP A 146 5.90 -16.46 -2.06
N GLN A 147 5.26 -16.69 -3.20
CA GLN A 147 3.84 -16.43 -3.39
C GLN A 147 3.18 -17.62 -4.10
N PRO A 148 1.86 -17.81 -3.96
CA PRO A 148 1.14 -18.87 -4.70
C PRO A 148 1.31 -18.78 -6.22
N LEU A 149 1.59 -17.62 -6.77
CA LEU A 149 1.89 -17.45 -8.20
C LEU A 149 3.17 -18.16 -8.66
N ASP A 150 4.05 -18.52 -7.72
CA ASP A 150 5.29 -19.26 -8.03
C ASP A 150 5.02 -20.77 -8.24
N ASP A 151 3.83 -21.25 -7.89
CA ASP A 151 3.37 -22.58 -8.19
C ASP A 151 2.64 -22.57 -9.55
N PRO A 152 3.12 -23.35 -10.55
CA PRO A 152 2.48 -23.43 -11.87
C PRO A 152 1.01 -23.83 -11.83
N ALA A 153 0.55 -24.53 -10.80
CA ALA A 153 -0.84 -24.92 -10.64
C ALA A 153 -1.74 -23.74 -10.20
N THR A 154 -1.18 -22.77 -9.48
CA THR A 154 -1.94 -21.62 -8.95
C THR A 154 -1.70 -20.32 -9.73
N ALA A 155 -0.60 -20.21 -10.48
CA ALA A 155 -0.30 -19.01 -11.27
C ALA A 155 -1.44 -18.57 -12.21
N PRO A 156 -2.15 -19.46 -12.95
CA PRO A 156 -3.29 -19.06 -13.78
C PRO A 156 -4.46 -18.50 -12.98
N LEU A 157 -4.65 -18.94 -11.73
CA LEU A 157 -5.72 -18.43 -10.87
C LEU A 157 -5.45 -16.98 -10.41
N TYR A 158 -4.18 -16.57 -10.34
CA TYR A 158 -3.83 -15.17 -10.07
C TYR A 158 -4.30 -14.25 -11.20
N GLU A 159 -4.10 -14.67 -12.46
CA GLU A 159 -4.63 -13.94 -13.63
C GLU A 159 -6.16 -13.93 -13.63
N GLU A 160 -6.80 -15.05 -13.27
CA GLU A 160 -8.26 -15.15 -13.15
C GLU A 160 -8.80 -14.19 -12.08
N MET A 161 -8.15 -14.11 -10.90
CA MET A 161 -8.51 -13.14 -9.86
C MET A 161 -8.44 -11.71 -10.38
N CYS A 162 -7.34 -11.35 -11.04
CA CYS A 162 -7.16 -10.02 -11.61
C CYS A 162 -8.26 -9.71 -12.63
N ASP A 163 -8.54 -10.63 -13.55
CA ASP A 163 -9.54 -10.46 -14.60
C ASP A 163 -10.98 -10.34 -14.04
N GLU A 164 -11.30 -11.13 -13.02
CA GLU A 164 -12.61 -11.06 -12.38
C GLU A 164 -12.83 -9.75 -11.63
N ILE A 165 -11.85 -9.31 -10.84
CA ILE A 165 -11.92 -8.03 -10.13
C ILE A 165 -11.97 -6.87 -11.14
N ALA A 166 -11.14 -6.91 -12.18
CA ALA A 166 -11.13 -5.91 -13.24
C ALA A 166 -12.48 -5.85 -14.00
N SER A 167 -13.03 -7.01 -14.35
CA SER A 167 -14.34 -7.08 -15.03
C SER A 167 -15.48 -6.50 -14.20
N ARG A 168 -15.41 -6.67 -12.88
CA ARG A 168 -16.43 -6.19 -11.94
C ARG A 168 -16.33 -4.68 -11.70
N LEU A 169 -15.10 -4.15 -11.62
CA LEU A 169 -14.83 -2.80 -11.14
C LEU A 169 -14.25 -1.85 -12.20
N ALA A 170 -14.18 -2.26 -13.47
CA ALA A 170 -13.57 -1.48 -14.55
C ALA A 170 -14.04 -0.02 -14.61
N HIS A 171 -15.32 0.23 -14.38
CA HIS A 171 -15.97 1.54 -14.48
C HIS A 171 -16.53 2.00 -13.13
N ASP A 172 -16.03 1.46 -12.04
CA ASP A 172 -16.52 1.77 -10.71
C ASP A 172 -15.94 3.09 -10.19
N PRO A 173 -16.75 4.14 -9.97
CA PRO A 173 -16.26 5.44 -9.51
C PRO A 173 -15.76 5.42 -8.06
N ARG A 174 -16.02 4.37 -7.28
CA ARG A 174 -15.50 4.18 -5.92
C ARG A 174 -14.00 3.89 -5.93
N LEU A 175 -13.46 3.36 -7.07
CA LEU A 175 -12.02 3.22 -7.27
C LEU A 175 -11.39 4.55 -7.69
N LEU A 176 -10.20 4.81 -7.15
CA LEU A 176 -9.38 5.96 -7.51
C LEU A 176 -8.24 5.56 -8.47
N VAL A 177 -7.55 4.48 -8.16
CA VAL A 177 -6.36 4.00 -8.86
C VAL A 177 -6.30 2.47 -8.78
N TRP A 178 -5.85 1.84 -9.85
CA TRP A 178 -5.41 0.44 -9.83
C TRP A 178 -3.91 0.39 -9.52
N ASP A 179 -3.56 -0.05 -8.33
CA ASP A 179 -2.21 -0.37 -7.94
C ASP A 179 -1.92 -1.84 -8.33
N VAL A 180 -1.27 -1.99 -9.45
CA VAL A 180 -1.11 -3.31 -10.08
C VAL A 180 -0.20 -4.20 -9.27
N TRP A 181 0.88 -3.62 -8.71
CA TRP A 181 1.87 -4.40 -7.96
C TRP A 181 2.57 -3.55 -6.90
N ASN A 182 2.49 -4.01 -5.65
CA ASN A 182 3.24 -3.46 -4.54
C ASN A 182 4.67 -3.99 -4.54
N GLU A 183 5.64 -3.06 -4.54
CA GLU A 183 7.06 -3.32 -4.29
C GLU A 183 7.66 -4.45 -5.14
N ILE A 184 7.52 -4.34 -6.46
CA ILE A 184 8.06 -5.33 -7.40
C ILE A 184 9.53 -5.64 -7.11
N GLY A 185 9.85 -6.92 -7.00
CA GLY A 185 11.20 -7.43 -6.70
C GLY A 185 11.60 -7.39 -5.22
N ASN A 186 10.72 -6.93 -4.31
CA ASN A 186 10.98 -7.02 -2.86
C ASN A 186 11.05 -8.48 -2.38
N GLY A 187 11.45 -8.70 -1.15
CA GLY A 187 11.64 -10.05 -0.59
C GLY A 187 12.70 -10.87 -1.34
N ASN A 188 13.72 -10.22 -1.94
CA ASN A 188 14.75 -10.87 -2.77
C ASN A 188 14.16 -11.60 -4.00
N ARG A 189 12.99 -11.20 -4.48
CA ARG A 189 12.32 -11.85 -5.62
C ARG A 189 12.91 -11.44 -6.98
N GLY A 190 13.54 -10.27 -7.07
CA GLY A 190 14.05 -9.75 -8.35
C GLY A 190 12.94 -9.77 -9.42
N GLY A 191 13.22 -10.34 -10.58
CA GLY A 191 12.28 -10.40 -11.69
C GLY A 191 11.22 -11.51 -11.65
N LEU A 192 11.09 -12.28 -10.57
CA LEU A 192 10.18 -13.45 -10.51
C LEU A 192 8.71 -13.07 -10.77
N SER A 193 8.27 -11.92 -10.30
CA SER A 193 6.88 -11.47 -10.45
C SER A 193 6.62 -10.63 -11.72
N LEU A 194 7.66 -10.26 -12.47
CA LEU A 194 7.51 -9.46 -13.70
C LEU A 194 6.49 -10.04 -14.70
N PRO A 195 6.52 -11.35 -15.02
CA PRO A 195 5.53 -11.91 -15.95
C PRO A 195 4.09 -11.69 -15.47
N ALA A 196 3.81 -11.88 -14.18
CA ALA A 196 2.48 -11.68 -13.62
C ALA A 196 2.08 -10.19 -13.62
N MET A 197 2.97 -9.29 -13.22
CA MET A 197 2.73 -7.84 -13.28
C MET A 197 2.37 -7.39 -14.70
N ARG A 198 3.13 -7.81 -15.72
CA ARG A 198 2.84 -7.53 -17.13
C ARG A 198 1.45 -8.01 -17.53
N ARG A 199 1.09 -9.23 -17.12
CA ARG A 199 -0.22 -9.81 -17.41
C ARG A 199 -1.34 -9.01 -16.74
N PHE A 200 -1.16 -8.56 -15.51
CA PHE A 200 -2.15 -7.74 -14.80
C PHE A 200 -2.36 -6.39 -15.50
N PHE A 201 -1.30 -5.70 -15.90
CA PHE A 201 -1.43 -4.50 -16.73
C PHE A 201 -2.19 -4.79 -18.03
N ALA A 202 -1.87 -5.88 -18.72
CA ALA A 202 -2.54 -6.26 -19.98
C ALA A 202 -4.02 -6.56 -19.77
N ILE A 203 -4.39 -7.27 -18.71
CA ILE A 203 -5.77 -7.59 -18.35
C ILE A 203 -6.56 -6.29 -18.10
N LEU A 204 -6.06 -5.41 -17.24
CA LEU A 204 -6.71 -4.14 -16.91
C LEU A 204 -6.88 -3.27 -18.16
N ARG A 205 -5.86 -3.16 -19.02
CA ARG A 205 -5.96 -2.45 -20.31
C ARG A 205 -7.03 -3.05 -21.23
N ALA A 206 -7.07 -4.38 -21.31
CA ALA A 206 -8.08 -5.07 -22.14
C ALA A 206 -9.52 -4.86 -21.62
N ARG A 207 -9.70 -4.60 -20.32
CA ARG A 207 -10.99 -4.26 -19.72
C ARG A 207 -11.36 -2.78 -19.87
N ASN A 208 -10.48 -1.94 -20.43
CA ASN A 208 -10.69 -0.50 -20.63
C ASN A 208 -11.13 0.20 -19.33
N VAL A 209 -10.40 -0.06 -18.24
CA VAL A 209 -10.71 0.54 -16.94
C VAL A 209 -10.61 2.07 -16.98
N ASP A 210 -11.47 2.76 -16.24
CA ASP A 210 -11.56 4.23 -16.25
C ASP A 210 -10.49 4.89 -15.37
N GLN A 211 -9.86 4.14 -14.48
CA GLN A 211 -8.88 4.63 -13.51
C GLN A 211 -7.46 4.42 -14.02
N PRO A 212 -6.50 5.27 -13.64
CA PRO A 212 -5.10 5.06 -14.01
C PRO A 212 -4.52 3.83 -13.36
N LEU A 213 -3.57 3.21 -14.04
CA LEU A 213 -2.80 2.07 -13.56
C LEU A 213 -1.44 2.53 -13.05
N THR A 214 -0.95 1.88 -11.99
CA THR A 214 0.39 2.10 -11.45
C THR A 214 0.97 0.82 -10.86
N ALA A 215 2.28 0.76 -10.75
CA ALA A 215 3.01 -0.19 -9.90
C ALA A 215 4.17 0.55 -9.24
N ASP A 216 4.47 0.21 -7.99
CA ASP A 216 5.31 1.03 -7.14
C ASP A 216 6.80 0.90 -7.45
N CYS A 217 7.52 2.03 -7.42
CA CYS A 217 8.95 2.02 -7.15
C CYS A 217 9.21 2.30 -5.66
N TRP A 218 10.11 1.53 -5.05
CA TRP A 218 10.28 1.53 -3.59
C TRP A 218 11.73 1.62 -3.13
N ARG A 219 12.72 1.40 -4.02
CA ARG A 219 14.15 1.51 -3.70
C ARG A 219 14.62 2.95 -3.73
N THR A 220 14.08 3.77 -2.84
CA THR A 220 14.33 5.22 -2.81
C THR A 220 15.30 5.64 -1.70
N TRP A 221 16.08 4.70 -1.18
CA TRP A 221 17.00 4.93 -0.08
C TRP A 221 18.15 5.89 -0.44
N GLY A 222 18.55 6.72 0.51
CA GLY A 222 19.66 7.66 0.31
C GLY A 222 19.35 8.88 -0.56
N GLY A 223 18.07 9.11 -0.89
CA GLY A 223 17.63 10.27 -1.68
C GLY A 223 17.92 10.11 -3.18
N ARG A 224 17.93 8.89 -3.68
CA ARG A 224 18.03 8.58 -5.10
C ARG A 224 16.93 7.60 -5.47
N ALA A 225 16.27 7.82 -6.59
CA ALA A 225 15.47 6.79 -7.23
C ALA A 225 16.39 5.98 -8.16
N GLU A 226 17.22 5.12 -7.60
CA GLU A 226 17.96 4.13 -8.37
C GLU A 226 17.03 2.95 -8.64
N LEU A 227 16.21 3.10 -9.67
CA LEU A 227 15.26 2.07 -10.06
C LEU A 227 16.00 0.80 -10.49
N SER A 228 15.63 -0.33 -9.91
CA SER A 228 16.01 -1.64 -10.45
C SER A 228 15.38 -1.84 -11.84
N PRO A 229 15.84 -2.81 -12.62
CA PRO A 229 15.21 -3.14 -13.90
C PRO A 229 13.70 -3.40 -13.76
N GLU A 230 13.28 -4.04 -12.66
CA GLU A 230 11.89 -4.37 -12.37
C GLU A 230 11.07 -3.10 -12.07
N GLU A 231 11.60 -2.22 -11.23
CA GLU A 231 10.94 -0.95 -10.90
C GLU A 231 10.87 -0.01 -12.10
N LYS A 232 11.93 -0.01 -12.92
CA LYS A 232 11.91 0.76 -14.17
C LYS A 232 10.79 0.31 -15.07
N GLU A 233 10.59 -0.99 -15.22
CA GLU A 233 9.50 -1.53 -16.01
C GLU A 233 8.13 -1.20 -15.40
N ALA A 234 7.99 -1.28 -14.07
CA ALA A 234 6.78 -0.86 -13.37
C ALA A 234 6.43 0.60 -13.68
N VAL A 235 7.40 1.51 -13.58
CA VAL A 235 7.23 2.94 -13.93
C VAL A 235 6.89 3.12 -15.42
N ASP A 236 7.58 2.40 -16.31
CA ASP A 236 7.37 2.50 -17.77
C ASP A 236 5.95 2.04 -18.18
N LEU A 237 5.34 1.10 -17.46
CA LEU A 237 3.98 0.60 -17.71
C LEU A 237 2.88 1.46 -17.06
N SER A 238 3.22 2.30 -16.11
CA SER A 238 2.27 3.06 -15.28
C SER A 238 1.73 4.31 -15.99
N ASP A 239 0.49 4.69 -15.68
CA ASP A 239 -0.13 5.94 -16.12
C ASP A 239 0.24 7.11 -15.20
N ILE A 240 0.29 6.86 -13.90
CA ILE A 240 0.82 7.73 -12.86
C ILE A 240 1.95 6.99 -12.15
N VAL A 241 2.89 7.70 -11.56
CA VAL A 241 4.03 7.05 -10.88
C VAL A 241 3.80 7.08 -9.38
N THR A 242 3.69 5.89 -8.79
CA THR A 242 3.65 5.72 -7.34
C THR A 242 5.03 5.35 -6.80
N PHE A 243 5.33 5.81 -5.59
CA PHE A 243 6.60 5.51 -4.95
C PHE A 243 6.48 5.42 -3.43
N HIS A 244 7.35 4.61 -2.83
CA HIS A 244 7.52 4.55 -1.38
C HIS A 244 8.76 5.35 -0.97
N CYS A 245 8.67 6.12 0.12
CA CYS A 245 9.84 6.79 0.65
C CYS A 245 9.73 7.00 2.16
N TYR A 246 10.48 6.21 2.91
CA TYR A 246 10.56 6.28 4.37
C TYR A 246 11.83 6.98 4.89
N SER A 247 12.62 7.55 3.97
CA SER A 247 13.88 8.23 4.27
C SER A 247 13.65 9.57 4.99
N PRO A 248 14.65 10.10 5.72
CA PRO A 248 14.61 11.43 6.31
C PRO A 248 14.23 12.51 5.29
N PHE A 249 13.62 13.59 5.74
CA PHE A 249 13.06 14.63 4.86
C PHE A 249 14.03 15.17 3.79
N PRO A 250 15.32 15.47 4.06
CA PRO A 250 16.23 15.91 3.00
C PRO A 250 16.46 14.87 1.90
N GLU A 251 16.41 13.59 2.23
CA GLU A 251 16.50 12.50 1.27
C GLU A 251 15.19 12.32 0.51
N PHE A 252 14.06 12.50 1.21
CA PHE A 252 12.75 12.48 0.59
C PHE A 252 12.63 13.51 -0.54
N VAL A 253 13.11 14.74 -0.30
CA VAL A 253 13.13 15.81 -1.32
C VAL A 253 13.96 15.38 -2.52
N ARG A 254 15.18 14.87 -2.30
CA ARG A 254 16.04 14.39 -3.40
C ARG A 254 15.42 13.22 -4.19
N THR A 255 14.70 12.34 -3.52
CA THR A 255 13.95 11.25 -4.18
C THR A 255 12.90 11.83 -5.13
N VAL A 256 12.12 12.80 -4.68
CA VAL A 256 11.10 13.47 -5.52
C VAL A 256 11.75 14.17 -6.72
N GLU A 257 12.86 14.88 -6.50
CA GLU A 257 13.62 15.53 -7.58
C GLU A 257 14.13 14.51 -8.61
N SER A 258 14.66 13.38 -8.13
CA SER A 258 15.14 12.29 -8.97
C SER A 258 14.01 11.67 -9.80
N LEU A 259 12.85 11.41 -9.20
CA LEU A 259 11.69 10.89 -9.92
C LEU A 259 11.16 11.88 -10.96
N ARG A 260 11.10 13.16 -10.64
CA ARG A 260 10.71 14.21 -11.60
C ARG A 260 11.65 14.36 -12.80
N ALA A 261 12.92 14.02 -12.61
CA ALA A 261 13.88 13.98 -13.71
C ALA A 261 13.67 12.76 -14.63
N LEU A 262 13.01 11.71 -14.15
CA LEU A 262 12.75 10.48 -14.91
C LEU A 262 11.41 10.51 -15.65
N THR A 263 10.43 11.27 -15.18
CA THR A 263 9.07 11.24 -15.74
C THR A 263 8.34 12.57 -15.63
N ASP A 264 7.52 12.84 -16.65
CA ASP A 264 6.55 13.93 -16.66
C ASP A 264 5.18 13.54 -16.09
N ARG A 265 4.99 12.29 -15.68
CA ARG A 265 3.72 11.81 -15.15
C ARG A 265 3.47 12.31 -13.72
N PRO A 266 2.22 12.42 -13.26
CA PRO A 266 1.92 12.75 -11.86
C PRO A 266 2.59 11.76 -10.89
N LEU A 267 3.06 12.29 -9.76
CA LEU A 267 3.64 11.50 -8.69
C LEU A 267 2.63 11.31 -7.54
N VAL A 268 2.61 10.13 -6.96
CA VAL A 268 1.88 9.81 -5.74
C VAL A 268 2.82 9.05 -4.80
N CYS A 269 3.08 9.59 -3.61
CA CYS A 269 3.78 8.86 -2.57
C CYS A 269 2.78 7.98 -1.84
N ASN A 270 2.72 6.71 -2.20
CA ASN A 270 1.70 5.80 -1.67
C ASN A 270 2.16 5.00 -0.45
N GLU A 271 3.41 5.19 0.00
CA GLU A 271 3.88 4.79 1.33
C GLU A 271 4.95 5.73 1.87
N TRP A 272 4.72 6.25 3.08
CA TRP A 272 5.64 7.08 3.84
C TRP A 272 5.22 7.12 5.31
N LEU A 273 5.87 7.90 6.14
CA LEU A 273 5.77 8.04 7.58
C LEU A 273 6.63 7.01 8.31
N ASN A 274 7.80 7.44 8.71
CA ASN A 274 8.71 6.69 9.57
C ASN A 274 9.36 7.65 10.57
N ARG A 275 8.72 7.84 11.70
CA ARG A 275 9.17 8.82 12.71
C ARG A 275 10.56 8.52 13.24
N ILE A 276 10.96 7.24 13.26
CA ILE A 276 12.29 6.80 13.70
C ILE A 276 13.39 7.35 12.80
N GLU A 277 13.10 7.53 11.50
CA GLU A 277 14.01 8.11 10.51
C GLU A 277 13.85 9.64 10.37
N GLY A 278 12.94 10.26 11.11
CA GLY A 278 12.63 11.69 10.93
C GLY A 278 11.78 11.99 9.68
N ASN A 279 11.16 10.98 9.11
CA ASN A 279 10.12 11.09 8.09
C ASN A 279 8.79 11.25 8.83
N THR A 280 8.38 12.48 9.07
CA THR A 280 7.25 12.83 9.95
C THR A 280 6.15 13.59 9.21
N VAL A 281 4.97 13.65 9.82
CA VAL A 281 3.84 14.39 9.26
C VAL A 281 4.20 15.86 9.09
N GLU A 282 4.89 16.47 10.06
CA GLU A 282 5.25 17.88 10.06
C GLU A 282 6.23 18.26 8.94
N THR A 283 7.12 17.33 8.56
CA THR A 283 8.14 17.60 7.55
C THR A 283 7.68 17.23 6.15
N VAL A 284 7.04 16.06 5.99
CA VAL A 284 6.75 15.49 4.66
C VAL A 284 5.41 15.97 4.11
N LEU A 285 4.36 16.03 4.92
CA LEU A 285 3.01 16.30 4.41
C LEU A 285 2.85 17.70 3.80
N PRO A 286 3.37 18.80 4.42
CA PRO A 286 3.33 20.13 3.81
C PRO A 286 4.09 20.20 2.47
N PHE A 287 5.21 19.48 2.35
CA PHE A 287 5.96 19.39 1.11
C PHE A 287 5.14 18.66 0.01
N LEU A 288 4.56 17.51 0.32
CA LEU A 288 3.70 16.78 -0.62
C LEU A 288 2.53 17.66 -1.10
N ARG A 289 1.90 18.39 -0.17
CA ARG A 289 0.81 19.32 -0.48
C ARG A 289 1.28 20.45 -1.41
N ALA A 290 2.39 21.11 -1.05
CA ALA A 290 2.95 22.23 -1.83
C ALA A 290 3.37 21.81 -3.24
N MET A 291 3.91 20.59 -3.36
CA MET A 291 4.35 20.01 -4.63
C MET A 291 3.21 19.32 -5.39
N ARG A 292 1.99 19.34 -4.85
CA ARG A 292 0.81 18.66 -5.41
C ARG A 292 1.10 17.18 -5.72
N ILE A 293 1.79 16.48 -4.82
CA ILE A 293 2.04 15.04 -4.89
C ILE A 293 0.99 14.35 -4.03
N GLY A 294 0.30 13.33 -4.56
CA GLY A 294 -0.64 12.52 -3.80
C GLY A 294 0.07 11.81 -2.64
N SER A 295 -0.65 11.60 -1.54
CA SER A 295 -0.07 11.17 -0.27
C SER A 295 -0.87 10.03 0.32
N PHE A 296 -0.22 8.89 0.62
CA PHE A 296 -0.76 7.82 1.45
C PHE A 296 0.29 7.42 2.49
N HIS A 297 0.11 7.81 3.73
CA HIS A 297 1.01 7.34 4.79
C HIS A 297 0.70 5.89 5.19
N TRP A 298 1.67 5.21 5.79
CA TRP A 298 1.45 3.85 6.29
C TRP A 298 0.83 3.88 7.68
N GLY A 299 -0.19 3.01 7.90
CA GLY A 299 -0.91 2.89 9.17
C GLY A 299 -1.91 4.03 9.45
N LEU A 300 -2.99 3.72 10.12
CA LEU A 300 -3.96 4.72 10.61
C LEU A 300 -4.16 4.60 12.12
N ILE A 301 -4.52 3.40 12.58
CA ILE A 301 -4.86 3.12 13.97
C ILE A 301 -4.01 1.97 14.50
N GLN A 302 -3.45 2.16 15.69
CA GLN A 302 -2.83 1.10 16.47
C GLN A 302 -3.72 -0.15 16.52
N GLY A 303 -3.21 -1.28 16.07
CA GLY A 303 -3.99 -2.51 16.00
C GLY A 303 -3.15 -3.77 16.07
N PHE A 304 -3.74 -4.88 15.69
CA PHE A 304 -3.12 -6.20 15.72
C PHE A 304 -1.98 -6.36 14.72
N SER A 305 -2.01 -5.59 13.62
CA SER A 305 -0.88 -5.51 12.67
C SER A 305 0.36 -4.83 13.25
N GLN A 306 0.22 -4.08 14.36
CA GLN A 306 1.32 -3.44 15.09
C GLN A 306 2.27 -2.63 14.21
N THR A 307 1.73 -1.91 13.24
CA THR A 307 2.52 -1.05 12.34
C THR A 307 3.16 0.14 13.07
N TYR A 308 2.74 0.42 14.30
CA TYR A 308 3.40 1.39 15.19
C TYR A 308 4.73 0.89 15.77
N GLU A 309 4.95 -0.43 15.84
CA GLU A 309 6.21 -0.99 16.35
C GLU A 309 7.36 -0.79 15.34
N PRO A 310 8.59 -0.58 15.81
CA PRO A 310 9.75 -0.54 14.93
C PRO A 310 9.95 -1.87 14.18
N HIS A 311 10.48 -1.81 12.97
CA HIS A 311 10.92 -3.01 12.26
C HIS A 311 12.00 -3.74 13.04
N GLY A 312 12.06 -5.07 12.95
CA GLY A 312 13.08 -5.90 13.57
C GLY A 312 14.51 -5.46 13.28
N ALA A 313 14.75 -4.93 12.08
CA ALA A 313 16.04 -4.39 11.67
C ALA A 313 16.55 -3.24 12.55
N TYR A 314 15.68 -2.42 13.12
CA TYR A 314 16.07 -1.36 14.06
C TYR A 314 16.58 -1.90 15.38
N PHE A 315 15.96 -2.95 15.91
CA PHE A 315 16.45 -3.61 17.13
C PHE A 315 17.81 -4.26 16.91
N GLU A 316 18.04 -4.86 15.74
CA GLU A 316 19.35 -5.41 15.38
C GLU A 316 20.40 -4.31 15.16
N ALA A 317 20.03 -3.18 14.58
CA ALA A 317 20.92 -2.02 14.45
C ALA A 317 21.27 -1.44 15.84
N ALA A 318 20.31 -1.34 16.74
CA ALA A 318 20.52 -0.86 18.11
C ALA A 318 21.51 -1.76 18.88
N LYS A 319 21.47 -3.08 18.71
CA LYS A 319 22.45 -4.02 19.27
C LYS A 319 23.88 -3.75 18.76
N ARG A 320 24.01 -3.19 17.55
CA ARG A 320 25.29 -2.80 16.95
C ARG A 320 25.72 -1.37 17.27
N GLY A 321 24.95 -0.66 18.13
CA GLY A 321 25.28 0.69 18.61
C GLY A 321 24.57 1.83 17.90
N ASP A 322 23.61 1.57 17.02
CA ASP A 322 22.71 2.60 16.48
C ASP A 322 21.88 3.21 17.63
N ARG A 323 21.74 4.54 17.63
CA ARG A 323 21.10 5.29 18.72
C ARG A 323 19.77 5.93 18.31
N LYS A 324 19.04 5.34 17.40
CA LYS A 324 17.68 5.82 17.05
C LYS A 324 16.73 5.64 18.23
N ASP A 325 15.76 6.55 18.35
CA ASP A 325 14.73 6.46 19.41
C ASP A 325 13.65 5.45 19.02
N LEU A 326 13.78 4.22 19.50
CA LEU A 326 12.83 3.13 19.23
C LEU A 326 11.55 3.19 20.10
N ARG A 327 11.37 4.25 20.92
CA ARG A 327 10.13 4.49 21.67
C ARG A 327 9.09 5.25 20.83
N LEU A 328 9.53 5.87 19.74
CA LEU A 328 8.66 6.51 18.79
C LEU A 328 7.83 5.46 18.07
N TRP A 329 6.55 5.75 17.88
CA TRP A 329 5.76 4.97 16.96
C TRP A 329 6.30 5.16 15.53
N MET A 330 6.53 4.04 14.87
CA MET A 330 7.05 4.09 13.51
C MET A 330 6.01 4.71 12.57
N HIS A 331 4.81 4.15 12.57
CA HIS A 331 3.68 4.59 11.78
C HIS A 331 2.48 4.91 12.69
N ASP A 332 1.27 4.75 12.19
CA ASP A 332 -0.02 4.99 12.84
C ASP A 332 -0.22 6.40 13.43
N LEU A 333 -1.41 6.93 13.29
CA LEU A 333 -1.78 8.25 13.80
C LEU A 333 -2.59 8.20 15.08
N TYR A 334 -3.34 7.12 15.27
CA TYR A 334 -4.29 7.00 16.35
C TYR A 334 -4.01 5.79 17.23
N ARG A 335 -4.27 5.94 18.51
CA ARG A 335 -4.32 4.84 19.47
C ARG A 335 -5.56 4.00 19.21
N PHE A 336 -5.56 2.76 19.70
CA PHE A 336 -6.69 1.83 19.59
C PHE A 336 -8.05 2.41 20.06
N ASN A 337 -8.02 3.34 21.00
CA ASN A 337 -9.22 4.03 21.50
C ASN A 337 -9.62 5.27 20.66
N GLY A 338 -8.97 5.53 19.54
CA GLY A 338 -9.24 6.67 18.67
C GLY A 338 -8.62 8.00 19.10
N PHE A 339 -7.85 8.05 20.20
CA PHE A 339 -7.08 9.25 20.53
C PHE A 339 -5.81 9.36 19.65
N PRO A 340 -5.45 10.57 19.19
CA PRO A 340 -4.23 10.76 18.44
C PRO A 340 -2.99 10.27 19.20
N TYR A 341 -2.01 9.71 18.49
CA TYR A 341 -0.66 9.51 19.01
C TYR A 341 -0.02 10.87 19.34
N ASP A 342 -0.02 11.77 18.38
CA ASP A 342 0.32 13.19 18.55
C ASP A 342 -0.80 14.07 17.96
N PRO A 343 -1.52 14.86 18.77
CA PRO A 343 -2.57 15.74 18.28
C PRO A 343 -2.11 16.76 17.22
N ARG A 344 -0.84 17.20 17.28
CA ARG A 344 -0.28 18.16 16.33
C ARG A 344 -0.25 17.60 14.91
N GLU A 345 0.05 16.31 14.75
CA GLU A 345 0.03 15.64 13.45
C GLU A 345 -1.38 15.61 12.86
N THR A 346 -2.37 15.20 13.64
CA THR A 346 -3.75 15.12 13.17
C THR A 346 -4.37 16.50 12.90
N ASP A 347 -3.99 17.54 13.66
CA ASP A 347 -4.41 18.91 13.41
C ASP A 347 -3.78 19.48 12.15
N LEU A 348 -2.50 19.17 11.89
CA LEU A 348 -1.82 19.54 10.65
C LEU A 348 -2.46 18.85 9.44
N ILE A 349 -2.75 17.54 9.53
CA ILE A 349 -3.45 16.81 8.47
C ILE A 349 -4.79 17.51 8.14
N ARG A 350 -5.61 17.81 9.15
CA ARG A 350 -6.89 18.51 8.96
C ARG A 350 -6.71 19.88 8.29
N SER A 351 -5.68 20.61 8.69
CA SER A 351 -5.41 21.95 8.13
C SER A 351 -4.97 21.95 6.67
N LEU A 352 -4.42 20.82 6.20
CA LEU A 352 -3.94 20.61 4.82
C LEU A 352 -4.94 19.84 3.96
N ALA A 353 -5.99 19.31 4.54
CA ALA A 353 -7.01 18.52 3.83
C ALA A 353 -7.60 19.27 2.63
N PRO A 354 -8.03 18.56 1.56
CA PRO A 354 -8.59 19.16 0.35
C PRO A 354 -9.96 19.81 0.56
#